data_7a84542cc505281e1d7ddfd0bbaac244
#
_entry.id   7a84542cc505281e1d7ddfd0bbaac244
#
_cell.length_a   1.000
_cell.length_b   1.000
_cell.length_c   1.000
_cell.angle_alpha   90.00
_cell.angle_beta   90.00
_cell.angle_gamma   90.00
#
_symmetry.space_group_name_H-M   'P 1'
#
loop_
_entity.id
_entity.type
_entity.pdbx_description
1 polymer ?
#
loop_
_entity_poly.entity_id
_entity_poly.type
_entity_poly.pdbx_seq_one_letter_code
_entity_poly.pdbx_strand_id
1 'polypeptide(L)'
;MFTPSVRRDGGEAGGRLIWPPLNIAHRGASGEAPENTLAAFDLALRQGAKGIEFDVHLSSDGIPVVIHDPRLNRTTLDSGWVSEHRASALRKLDAGSWFNRRFPMKARQLYASARIPVLSEVLAWVRQHKVLAFIEIKRGRRPYPGIEAKVVEEIEQQRVRGLATIVSFDLAILRKVQQLNRRVSLGLDVSRSLVAIRRVRSLAGHAVLPHWAIASRGFIRRAHKHSIPVFPWAVDQPARMERKIAEGVDGIITNYPGRLTGVIDRVSSQKIEVRSWEWTEKRGF
;
A
#
# COMPACT_ATOMS: atom_id res chain seq x y z
N MET A 1 -5.05 17.90 10.31
CA MET A 1 -4.47 17.95 8.97
C MET A 1 -3.04 17.42 9.06
N PHE A 2 -2.80 16.18 8.68
CA PHE A 2 -1.44 15.62 8.67
C PHE A 2 -0.88 15.85 7.27
N THR A 3 -0.24 17.02 7.04
CA THR A 3 0.59 17.21 5.87
C THR A 3 1.98 16.68 6.22
N PRO A 4 2.53 15.68 5.51
CA PRO A 4 3.93 15.34 5.65
C PRO A 4 4.74 16.62 5.41
N SER A 5 5.65 16.98 6.32
CA SER A 5 6.51 18.14 6.18
C SER A 5 7.46 17.90 4.99
N VAL A 6 7.11 18.46 3.85
CA VAL A 6 7.91 18.40 2.64
C VAL A 6 9.02 19.44 2.76
N ARG A 7 10.23 19.03 3.13
CA ARG A 7 11.41 19.90 3.05
C ARG A 7 11.79 20.13 1.58
N ARG A 8 11.97 21.39 1.23
CA ARG A 8 12.58 21.81 -0.05
C ARG A 8 14.09 21.68 0.11
N ASP A 9 14.70 20.69 -0.53
CA ASP A 9 16.13 20.76 -0.80
C ASP A 9 16.28 21.45 -2.18
N GLY A 10 16.95 22.60 -2.19
CA GLY A 10 17.19 23.40 -3.39
C GLY A 10 18.14 22.66 -4.32
N GLY A 11 17.65 22.31 -5.51
CA GLY A 11 18.38 21.73 -6.62
C GLY A 11 17.43 21.49 -7.77
N GLU A 12 17.62 22.24 -8.85
CA GLU A 12 17.09 22.16 -10.22
C GLU A 12 15.83 21.30 -10.49
N ALA A 13 14.78 21.96 -11.00
CA ALA A 13 13.62 21.46 -11.76
C ALA A 13 13.30 19.96 -11.63
N GLY A 14 12.90 19.51 -10.43
CA GLY A 14 12.47 18.12 -10.16
C GLY A 14 11.38 18.12 -9.10
N GLY A 15 10.35 17.30 -9.33
CA GLY A 15 9.21 17.15 -8.44
C GLY A 15 9.59 16.89 -6.98
N ARG A 16 8.64 17.20 -6.10
CA ARG A 16 8.75 17.18 -4.63
C ARG A 16 9.02 15.76 -4.12
N LEU A 17 10.25 15.45 -3.72
CA LEU A 17 10.60 14.14 -3.10
C LEU A 17 10.02 14.06 -1.68
N ILE A 18 9.35 12.96 -1.36
CA ILE A 18 8.92 12.66 0.02
C ILE A 18 10.15 12.11 0.76
N TRP A 19 10.60 12.79 1.81
CA TRP A 19 11.71 12.32 2.64
C TRP A 19 11.37 12.43 4.14
N PRO A 20 11.63 11.38 4.93
CA PRO A 20 12.04 10.02 4.50
C PRO A 20 10.97 9.33 3.67
N PRO A 21 11.34 8.33 2.82
CA PRO A 21 10.38 7.61 1.99
C PRO A 21 9.36 6.86 2.86
N LEU A 22 8.12 6.78 2.38
CA LEU A 22 7.04 6.14 3.12
C LEU A 22 7.25 4.62 3.21
N ASN A 23 7.11 4.09 4.43
CA ASN A 23 7.03 2.67 4.68
C ASN A 23 5.57 2.22 4.60
N ILE A 24 5.22 1.45 3.55
CA ILE A 24 3.86 0.97 3.29
C ILE A 24 3.87 -0.56 3.39
N ALA A 25 3.06 -1.09 4.28
CA ALA A 25 2.98 -2.53 4.53
C ALA A 25 2.04 -3.22 3.54
N HIS A 26 2.58 -4.10 2.69
CA HIS A 26 1.85 -4.87 1.67
C HIS A 26 0.96 -5.93 2.32
N ARG A 27 -0.35 -5.72 2.28
CA ARG A 27 -1.36 -6.54 3.00
C ARG A 27 -1.10 -6.61 4.51
N GLY A 28 -0.54 -5.51 5.07
CA GLY A 28 0.02 -5.49 6.41
C GLY A 28 1.46 -6.04 6.46
N ALA A 29 1.93 -6.45 7.64
CA ALA A 29 3.22 -7.12 7.83
C ALA A 29 3.14 -8.59 7.34
N SER A 30 2.75 -8.81 6.09
CA SER A 30 2.36 -10.13 5.54
C SER A 30 3.50 -11.15 5.49
N GLY A 31 4.75 -10.72 5.58
CA GLY A 31 5.90 -11.60 5.77
C GLY A 31 6.01 -12.20 7.18
N GLU A 32 5.24 -11.70 8.17
CA GLU A 32 5.35 -12.05 9.59
C GLU A 32 3.99 -12.26 10.28
N ALA A 33 2.89 -11.96 9.60
CA ALA A 33 1.51 -12.15 10.08
C ALA A 33 0.59 -12.54 8.91
N PRO A 34 -0.60 -13.11 9.16
CA PRO A 34 -1.54 -13.48 8.09
C PRO A 34 -2.01 -12.25 7.30
N GLU A 35 -1.74 -12.25 6.00
CA GLU A 35 -2.03 -11.13 5.08
C GLU A 35 -3.49 -10.69 5.13
N ASN A 36 -3.75 -9.39 4.89
CA ASN A 36 -5.10 -8.81 4.80
C ASN A 36 -5.96 -9.00 6.06
N THR A 37 -5.32 -9.07 7.25
CA THR A 37 -6.01 -9.15 8.54
C THR A 37 -5.64 -7.96 9.43
N LEU A 38 -6.52 -7.62 10.38
CA LEU A 38 -6.22 -6.58 11.38
C LEU A 38 -4.95 -6.91 12.17
N ALA A 39 -4.68 -8.20 12.44
CA ALA A 39 -3.45 -8.63 13.12
C ALA A 39 -2.18 -8.26 12.33
N ALA A 40 -2.20 -8.37 10.99
CA ALA A 40 -1.10 -7.96 10.13
C ALA A 40 -0.96 -6.43 10.08
N PHE A 41 -2.06 -5.69 10.10
CA PHE A 41 -2.06 -4.23 10.13
C PHE A 41 -1.53 -3.68 11.46
N ASP A 42 -1.95 -4.26 12.59
CA ASP A 42 -1.42 -3.92 13.91
C ASP A 42 0.08 -4.20 14.03
N LEU A 43 0.54 -5.33 13.49
CA LEU A 43 1.97 -5.64 13.48
C LEU A 43 2.74 -4.64 12.61
N ALA A 44 2.22 -4.29 11.43
CA ALA A 44 2.83 -3.30 10.55
C ALA A 44 2.99 -1.93 11.23
N LEU A 45 1.95 -1.48 11.95
CA LEU A 45 1.97 -0.23 12.69
C LEU A 45 3.06 -0.25 13.79
N ARG A 46 3.13 -1.34 14.58
CA ARG A 46 4.18 -1.52 15.60
C ARG A 46 5.59 -1.55 15.00
N GLN A 47 5.72 -2.01 13.75
CA GLN A 47 6.98 -2.05 13.01
C GLN A 47 7.32 -0.72 12.29
N GLY A 48 6.56 0.35 12.52
CA GLY A 48 6.84 1.68 12.03
C GLY A 48 6.27 2.01 10.64
N ALA A 49 5.39 1.16 10.08
CA ALA A 49 4.69 1.48 8.84
C ALA A 49 3.87 2.78 8.98
N LYS A 50 3.87 3.60 7.94
CA LYS A 50 3.11 4.85 7.83
C LYS A 50 1.86 4.68 6.97
N GLY A 51 1.74 3.55 6.30
CA GLY A 51 0.59 3.17 5.52
C GLY A 51 0.48 1.66 5.42
N ILE A 52 -0.71 1.21 5.03
CA ILE A 52 -1.01 -0.17 4.67
C ILE A 52 -1.52 -0.20 3.24
N GLU A 53 -1.19 -1.24 2.52
CA GLU A 53 -1.82 -1.61 1.26
C GLU A 53 -2.62 -2.88 1.51
N PHE A 54 -3.80 -3.00 0.88
CA PHE A 54 -4.67 -4.16 1.02
C PHE A 54 -5.64 -4.30 -0.15
N ASP A 55 -6.16 -5.53 -0.33
CA ASP A 55 -6.91 -5.96 -1.49
C ASP A 55 -8.40 -6.09 -1.19
N VAL A 56 -9.27 -5.63 -2.11
CA VAL A 56 -10.71 -5.64 -1.93
C VAL A 56 -11.41 -6.44 -3.02
N HIS A 57 -12.25 -7.38 -2.61
CA HIS A 57 -13.23 -8.10 -3.43
C HIS A 57 -14.66 -7.81 -2.94
N LEU A 58 -15.67 -8.24 -3.71
CA LEU A 58 -17.07 -8.07 -3.35
C LEU A 58 -17.69 -9.43 -2.97
N SER A 59 -18.38 -9.48 -1.84
CA SER A 59 -19.20 -10.62 -1.40
C SER A 59 -20.46 -10.78 -2.25
N SER A 60 -21.18 -11.90 -2.11
CA SER A 60 -22.43 -12.15 -2.85
C SER A 60 -23.56 -11.17 -2.52
N ASP A 61 -23.52 -10.55 -1.36
CA ASP A 61 -24.49 -9.53 -0.91
C ASP A 61 -23.96 -8.10 -1.09
N GLY A 62 -22.90 -7.91 -1.92
CA GLY A 62 -22.43 -6.59 -2.33
C GLY A 62 -21.66 -5.82 -1.27
N ILE A 63 -21.10 -6.49 -0.26
CA ILE A 63 -20.27 -5.89 0.77
C ILE A 63 -18.78 -6.05 0.40
N PRO A 64 -17.97 -4.98 0.37
CA PRO A 64 -16.55 -5.09 0.15
C PRO A 64 -15.82 -5.81 1.30
N VAL A 65 -15.04 -6.84 0.96
CA VAL A 65 -14.26 -7.67 1.91
C VAL A 65 -12.78 -7.61 1.57
N VAL A 66 -11.92 -7.72 2.58
CA VAL A 66 -10.47 -7.53 2.43
C VAL A 66 -9.78 -8.90 2.35
N ILE A 67 -9.44 -9.30 1.14
CA ILE A 67 -8.77 -10.57 0.80
C ILE A 67 -8.10 -10.42 -0.57
N HIS A 68 -6.94 -11.07 -0.80
CA HIS A 68 -6.22 -10.94 -2.07
C HIS A 68 -6.80 -11.79 -3.19
N ASP A 69 -6.99 -13.09 -2.92
CA ASP A 69 -7.42 -14.03 -3.95
C ASP A 69 -8.93 -13.98 -4.13
N PRO A 70 -9.45 -14.16 -5.34
CA PRO A 70 -10.89 -14.29 -5.55
C PRO A 70 -11.46 -15.61 -4.99
N ARG A 71 -10.58 -16.51 -4.51
CA ARG A 71 -10.91 -17.79 -3.86
C ARG A 71 -10.42 -17.83 -2.43
N LEU A 72 -11.14 -18.57 -1.59
CA LEU A 72 -10.87 -18.72 -0.16
C LEU A 72 -9.70 -19.67 0.16
N ASN A 73 -9.37 -20.58 -0.73
CA ASN A 73 -8.54 -21.77 -0.52
C ASN A 73 -7.14 -21.50 0.04
N ARG A 74 -6.48 -20.38 -0.29
CA ARG A 74 -5.09 -20.13 0.07
C ARG A 74 -4.93 -19.59 1.50
N THR A 75 -5.80 -18.68 1.88
CA THR A 75 -5.67 -17.91 3.13
C THR A 75 -6.78 -18.20 4.14
N THR A 76 -7.59 -19.23 3.89
CA THR A 76 -8.58 -19.77 4.85
C THR A 76 -8.54 -21.29 4.88
N LEU A 77 -9.36 -21.88 5.74
CA LEU A 77 -9.60 -23.34 5.79
C LEU A 77 -10.75 -23.77 4.87
N ASP A 78 -11.41 -22.80 4.25
CA ASP A 78 -12.57 -22.98 3.39
C ASP A 78 -12.19 -22.93 1.89
N SER A 79 -13.18 -23.19 1.04
CA SER A 79 -13.02 -23.23 -0.40
C SER A 79 -14.15 -22.47 -1.09
N GLY A 80 -13.99 -22.24 -2.41
CA GLY A 80 -14.98 -21.53 -3.21
C GLY A 80 -14.59 -20.10 -3.53
N TRP A 81 -15.52 -19.36 -4.15
CA TRP A 81 -15.29 -18.00 -4.59
C TRP A 81 -15.82 -17.00 -3.55
N VAL A 82 -15.08 -15.95 -3.26
CA VAL A 82 -15.51 -14.85 -2.39
C VAL A 82 -16.89 -14.32 -2.81
N SER A 83 -17.11 -14.14 -4.12
CA SER A 83 -18.38 -13.66 -4.69
C SER A 83 -19.58 -14.59 -4.54
N GLU A 84 -19.39 -15.82 -4.09
CA GLU A 84 -20.46 -16.79 -3.84
C GLU A 84 -20.91 -16.81 -2.38
N HIS A 85 -20.19 -16.14 -1.48
CA HIS A 85 -20.45 -16.12 -0.05
C HIS A 85 -20.91 -14.75 0.42
N ARG A 86 -21.86 -14.71 1.35
CA ARG A 86 -22.27 -13.47 2.04
C ARG A 86 -21.15 -12.97 2.95
N ALA A 87 -21.04 -11.67 3.11
CA ALA A 87 -20.03 -11.07 4.00
C ALA A 87 -20.11 -11.61 5.44
N SER A 88 -21.32 -11.86 5.95
CA SER A 88 -21.53 -12.43 7.29
C SER A 88 -20.94 -13.84 7.47
N ALA A 89 -20.86 -14.63 6.40
CA ALA A 89 -20.19 -15.93 6.38
C ALA A 89 -18.68 -15.77 6.28
N LEU A 90 -18.19 -14.93 5.34
CA LEU A 90 -16.75 -14.65 5.13
C LEU A 90 -16.08 -14.18 6.43
N ARG A 91 -16.71 -13.29 7.19
CA ARG A 91 -16.22 -12.75 8.46
C ARG A 91 -16.04 -13.79 9.58
N LYS A 92 -16.61 -14.97 9.44
CA LYS A 92 -16.48 -16.08 10.40
C LYS A 92 -15.31 -17.00 10.06
N LEU A 93 -14.79 -16.94 8.84
CA LEU A 93 -13.74 -17.82 8.37
C LEU A 93 -12.41 -17.53 9.08
N ASP A 94 -11.71 -18.60 9.41
CA ASP A 94 -10.34 -18.53 9.93
C ASP A 94 -9.39 -18.10 8.80
N ALA A 95 -8.87 -16.88 8.92
CA ALA A 95 -7.92 -16.29 7.97
C ALA A 95 -6.48 -16.28 8.50
N GLY A 96 -6.19 -16.97 9.60
CA GLY A 96 -4.88 -16.93 10.23
C GLY A 96 -4.19 -18.26 10.46
N SER A 97 -4.92 -19.34 10.73
CA SER A 97 -4.32 -20.66 11.02
C SER A 97 -3.50 -21.22 9.85
N TRP A 98 -3.83 -20.87 8.60
CA TRP A 98 -3.02 -21.22 7.43
C TRP A 98 -1.59 -20.67 7.55
N PHE A 99 -1.44 -19.44 8.06
CA PHE A 99 -0.14 -18.79 8.25
C PHE A 99 0.69 -19.53 9.30
N ASN A 100 0.09 -19.86 10.46
CA ASN A 100 0.74 -20.60 11.51
C ASN A 100 1.24 -21.98 11.04
N ARG A 101 0.44 -22.67 10.22
CA ARG A 101 0.85 -23.95 9.62
C ARG A 101 1.96 -23.80 8.58
N ARG A 102 1.88 -22.76 7.75
CA ARG A 102 2.87 -22.51 6.68
C ARG A 102 4.19 -22.00 7.20
N PHE A 103 4.17 -21.25 8.32
CA PHE A 103 5.32 -20.59 8.91
C PHE A 103 5.42 -20.87 10.43
N PRO A 104 5.74 -22.12 10.85
CA PRO A 104 5.70 -22.49 12.27
C PRO A 104 6.58 -21.61 13.16
N MET A 105 7.75 -21.17 12.66
CA MET A 105 8.67 -20.30 13.41
C MET A 105 8.14 -18.87 13.64
N LYS A 106 7.07 -18.48 12.93
CA LYS A 106 6.40 -17.18 13.06
C LYS A 106 5.00 -17.32 13.63
N ALA A 107 4.59 -18.55 13.94
CA ALA A 107 3.25 -18.84 14.43
C ALA A 107 2.98 -18.13 15.76
N ARG A 108 1.76 -17.60 15.91
CA ARG A 108 1.28 -16.99 17.14
C ARG A 108 -0.15 -17.43 17.39
N GLN A 109 -0.50 -17.71 18.65
CA GLN A 109 -1.84 -18.13 19.04
C GLN A 109 -2.91 -17.12 18.59
N LEU A 110 -2.63 -15.83 18.72
CA LEU A 110 -3.54 -14.75 18.30
C LEU A 110 -3.88 -14.78 16.79
N TYR A 111 -3.03 -15.37 15.94
CA TYR A 111 -3.32 -15.45 14.49
C TYR A 111 -4.46 -16.45 14.19
N ALA A 112 -4.64 -17.50 15.00
CA ALA A 112 -5.75 -18.45 14.83
C ALA A 112 -7.14 -17.79 14.98
N SER A 113 -7.21 -16.63 15.66
CA SER A 113 -8.44 -15.84 15.78
C SER A 113 -8.63 -14.80 14.65
N ALA A 114 -7.65 -14.63 13.75
CA ALA A 114 -7.77 -13.68 12.66
C ALA A 114 -8.89 -14.09 11.69
N ARG A 115 -9.62 -13.09 11.19
CA ARG A 115 -10.78 -13.25 10.31
C ARG A 115 -10.60 -12.40 9.06
N ILE A 116 -11.38 -12.69 8.00
CA ILE A 116 -11.50 -11.83 6.84
C ILE A 116 -12.27 -10.56 7.28
N PRO A 117 -11.65 -9.37 7.25
CA PRO A 117 -12.37 -8.16 7.62
C PRO A 117 -13.22 -7.64 6.45
N VAL A 118 -14.30 -6.92 6.74
CA VAL A 118 -14.98 -6.09 5.76
C VAL A 118 -14.24 -4.75 5.63
N LEU A 119 -14.42 -4.07 4.50
CA LEU A 119 -13.72 -2.81 4.22
C LEU A 119 -13.98 -1.75 5.30
N SER A 120 -15.24 -1.62 5.79
CA SER A 120 -15.58 -0.65 6.83
C SER A 120 -14.79 -0.84 8.13
N GLU A 121 -14.48 -2.09 8.53
CA GLU A 121 -13.66 -2.39 9.70
C GLU A 121 -12.21 -1.91 9.51
N VAL A 122 -11.64 -2.16 8.32
CA VAL A 122 -10.29 -1.72 7.99
C VAL A 122 -10.21 -0.19 7.90
N LEU A 123 -11.21 0.47 7.30
CA LEU A 123 -11.24 1.93 7.21
C LEU A 123 -11.47 2.60 8.57
N ALA A 124 -12.25 1.99 9.46
CA ALA A 124 -12.37 2.44 10.86
C ALA A 124 -11.01 2.34 11.58
N TRP A 125 -10.27 1.25 11.38
CA TRP A 125 -8.91 1.06 11.88
C TRP A 125 -7.95 2.13 11.30
N VAL A 126 -8.00 2.39 9.99
CA VAL A 126 -7.22 3.45 9.32
C VAL A 126 -7.49 4.83 9.94
N ARG A 127 -8.75 5.15 10.16
CA ARG A 127 -9.16 6.42 10.80
C ARG A 127 -8.62 6.53 12.24
N GLN A 128 -8.74 5.47 13.02
CA GLN A 128 -8.29 5.43 14.41
C GLN A 128 -6.77 5.67 14.51
N HIS A 129 -5.98 5.02 13.66
CA HIS A 129 -4.52 5.08 13.71
C HIS A 129 -3.92 6.19 12.83
N LYS A 130 -4.76 6.89 12.03
CA LYS A 130 -4.36 7.99 11.14
C LYS A 130 -3.23 7.60 10.17
N VAL A 131 -3.26 6.38 9.64
CA VAL A 131 -2.30 5.85 8.68
C VAL A 131 -2.83 5.96 7.24
N LEU A 132 -1.93 5.94 6.26
CA LEU A 132 -2.33 5.91 4.85
C LEU A 132 -2.89 4.54 4.47
N ALA A 133 -3.88 4.52 3.57
CA ALA A 133 -4.48 3.31 3.03
C ALA A 133 -4.38 3.30 1.50
N PHE A 134 -3.71 2.29 0.95
CA PHE A 134 -3.69 1.98 -0.47
C PHE A 134 -4.64 0.81 -0.68
N ILE A 135 -5.79 1.06 -1.31
CA ILE A 135 -6.92 0.14 -1.43
C ILE A 135 -6.95 -0.42 -2.83
N GLU A 136 -6.43 -1.64 -3.04
CA GLU A 136 -6.48 -2.27 -4.35
C GLU A 136 -7.86 -2.86 -4.64
N ILE A 137 -8.58 -2.29 -5.60
CA ILE A 137 -9.80 -2.90 -6.12
C ILE A 137 -9.40 -3.99 -7.10
N LYS A 138 -9.67 -5.25 -6.71
CA LYS A 138 -9.37 -6.43 -7.51
C LYS A 138 -10.44 -6.67 -8.57
N ARG A 139 -10.00 -7.24 -9.69
CA ARG A 139 -10.88 -7.85 -10.66
C ARG A 139 -11.09 -9.32 -10.28
N GLY A 140 -12.30 -9.71 -9.91
CA GLY A 140 -12.63 -11.10 -9.63
C GLY A 140 -12.62 -11.98 -10.88
N ARG A 141 -13.12 -13.22 -10.76
CA ARG A 141 -13.35 -14.10 -11.92
C ARG A 141 -14.22 -13.43 -12.99
N ARG A 142 -15.19 -12.65 -12.55
CA ARG A 142 -16.01 -11.73 -13.36
C ARG A 142 -15.91 -10.34 -12.74
N PRO A 143 -16.10 -9.27 -13.52
CA PRO A 143 -16.21 -7.92 -12.94
C PRO A 143 -17.25 -7.91 -11.82
N TYR A 144 -16.94 -7.21 -10.73
CA TYR A 144 -17.88 -7.02 -9.63
C TYR A 144 -18.78 -5.81 -9.93
N PRO A 145 -20.09 -5.99 -10.20
CA PRO A 145 -20.95 -4.84 -10.47
C PRO A 145 -20.99 -3.88 -9.28
N GLY A 146 -20.55 -2.63 -9.50
CA GLY A 146 -20.66 -1.57 -8.51
C GLY A 146 -19.64 -1.57 -7.38
N ILE A 147 -18.59 -2.40 -7.43
CA ILE A 147 -17.53 -2.40 -6.39
C ILE A 147 -16.90 -1.03 -6.21
N GLU A 148 -16.70 -0.27 -7.28
CA GLU A 148 -16.12 1.06 -7.25
C GLU A 148 -16.97 2.03 -6.44
N ALA A 149 -18.30 1.99 -6.65
CA ALA A 149 -19.24 2.81 -5.89
C ALA A 149 -19.25 2.43 -4.41
N LYS A 150 -19.25 1.14 -4.10
CA LYS A 150 -19.21 0.65 -2.72
C LYS A 150 -17.95 1.05 -1.97
N VAL A 151 -16.77 0.95 -2.62
CA VAL A 151 -15.50 1.38 -2.01
C VAL A 151 -15.48 2.89 -1.78
N VAL A 152 -15.96 3.69 -2.75
CA VAL A 152 -16.05 5.16 -2.61
C VAL A 152 -17.01 5.53 -1.48
N GLU A 153 -18.18 4.89 -1.40
CA GLU A 153 -19.17 5.09 -0.35
C GLU A 153 -18.57 4.84 1.04
N GLU A 154 -17.87 3.72 1.23
CA GLU A 154 -17.21 3.36 2.49
C GLU A 154 -16.14 4.40 2.89
N ILE A 155 -15.32 4.87 1.94
CA ILE A 155 -14.31 5.91 2.18
C ILE A 155 -14.95 7.20 2.71
N GLU A 156 -16.08 7.62 2.13
CA GLU A 156 -16.80 8.81 2.56
C GLU A 156 -17.49 8.62 3.91
N GLN A 157 -18.18 7.49 4.12
CA GLN A 157 -18.84 7.15 5.39
C GLN A 157 -17.86 7.10 6.55
N GLN A 158 -16.69 6.49 6.35
CA GLN A 158 -15.63 6.42 7.35
C GLN A 158 -14.81 7.71 7.48
N ARG A 159 -15.05 8.71 6.62
CA ARG A 159 -14.35 10.02 6.61
C ARG A 159 -12.83 9.91 6.48
N VAL A 160 -12.35 8.95 5.71
CA VAL A 160 -10.91 8.68 5.52
C VAL A 160 -10.39 9.10 4.14
N ARG A 161 -11.15 9.88 3.35
CA ARG A 161 -10.74 10.31 2.00
C ARG A 161 -9.33 10.91 1.94
N GLY A 162 -8.93 11.69 2.94
CA GLY A 162 -7.59 12.29 3.02
C GLY A 162 -6.46 11.29 3.33
N LEU A 163 -6.80 10.06 3.70
CA LEU A 163 -5.86 8.98 4.02
C LEU A 163 -5.89 7.87 2.97
N ALA A 164 -6.94 7.80 2.13
CA ALA A 164 -7.19 6.71 1.21
C ALA A 164 -6.72 7.05 -0.21
N THR A 165 -6.05 6.09 -0.84
CA THR A 165 -5.74 6.07 -2.28
C THR A 165 -6.29 4.77 -2.86
N ILE A 166 -7.21 4.85 -3.82
CA ILE A 166 -7.69 3.67 -4.54
C ILE A 166 -6.67 3.32 -5.61
N VAL A 167 -6.24 2.07 -5.63
CA VAL A 167 -5.29 1.54 -6.59
C VAL A 167 -5.89 0.38 -7.38
N SER A 168 -5.43 0.16 -8.60
CA SER A 168 -5.80 -1.00 -9.40
C SER A 168 -4.86 -1.16 -10.59
N PHE A 169 -4.73 -2.38 -11.09
CA PHE A 169 -4.13 -2.68 -12.40
C PHE A 169 -5.08 -2.33 -13.55
N ASP A 170 -6.39 -2.28 -13.28
CA ASP A 170 -7.42 -2.05 -14.29
C ASP A 170 -7.78 -0.56 -14.40
N LEU A 171 -7.41 0.03 -15.53
CA LEU A 171 -7.74 1.43 -15.84
C LEU A 171 -9.25 1.72 -15.89
N ALA A 172 -10.09 0.72 -16.22
CA ALA A 172 -11.52 0.91 -16.27
C ALA A 172 -12.10 1.14 -14.88
N ILE A 173 -11.60 0.38 -13.88
CA ILE A 173 -11.94 0.56 -12.46
C ILE A 173 -11.57 1.99 -12.02
N LEU A 174 -10.34 2.43 -12.27
CA LEU A 174 -9.88 3.76 -11.87
C LEU A 174 -10.67 4.90 -12.56
N ARG A 175 -11.00 4.74 -13.84
CA ARG A 175 -11.88 5.70 -14.54
C ARG A 175 -13.27 5.77 -13.94
N LYS A 176 -13.82 4.62 -13.56
CA LYS A 176 -15.13 4.56 -12.91
C LYS A 176 -15.11 5.25 -11.55
N VAL A 177 -14.09 5.01 -10.72
CA VAL A 177 -13.88 5.74 -9.46
C VAL A 177 -13.78 7.25 -9.70
N GLN A 178 -13.01 7.69 -10.68
CA GLN A 178 -12.85 9.10 -11.03
C GLN A 178 -14.18 9.76 -11.43
N GLN A 179 -15.04 9.04 -12.16
CA GLN A 179 -16.37 9.51 -12.52
C GLN A 179 -17.28 9.66 -11.29
N LEU A 180 -17.19 8.72 -10.34
CA LEU A 180 -17.97 8.72 -9.11
C LEU A 180 -17.52 9.82 -8.14
N ASN A 181 -16.23 9.99 -7.95
CA ASN A 181 -15.70 11.02 -7.04
C ASN A 181 -14.28 11.45 -7.43
N ARG A 182 -14.16 12.65 -8.02
CA ARG A 182 -12.87 13.23 -8.42
C ARG A 182 -11.95 13.65 -7.28
N ARG A 183 -12.43 13.62 -6.02
CA ARG A 183 -11.66 14.00 -4.84
C ARG A 183 -10.94 12.83 -4.18
N VAL A 184 -11.22 11.59 -4.61
CA VAL A 184 -10.52 10.40 -4.15
C VAL A 184 -9.19 10.29 -4.87
N SER A 185 -8.12 10.03 -4.12
CA SER A 185 -6.79 9.80 -4.69
C SER A 185 -6.75 8.48 -5.45
N LEU A 186 -6.08 8.49 -6.63
CA LEU A 186 -5.96 7.33 -7.50
C LEU A 186 -4.50 6.97 -7.73
N GLY A 187 -4.20 5.68 -7.70
CA GLY A 187 -2.91 5.12 -8.05
C GLY A 187 -3.04 4.01 -9.10
N LEU A 188 -2.10 3.94 -10.02
CA LEU A 188 -2.07 2.88 -11.03
C LEU A 188 -1.01 1.84 -10.67
N ASP A 189 -1.46 0.60 -10.43
CA ASP A 189 -0.58 -0.55 -10.35
C ASP A 189 -0.07 -0.98 -11.72
N VAL A 190 1.23 -1.27 -11.83
CA VAL A 190 1.83 -1.71 -13.09
C VAL A 190 2.91 -2.77 -12.87
N SER A 191 2.76 -3.91 -13.54
CA SER A 191 3.77 -4.97 -13.57
C SER A 191 4.69 -4.89 -14.79
N ARG A 192 4.19 -4.40 -15.93
CA ARG A 192 4.90 -4.28 -17.20
C ARG A 192 4.30 -3.13 -18.00
N SER A 193 4.92 -1.96 -18.06
CA SER A 193 4.41 -0.93 -18.96
C SER A 193 5.34 0.26 -19.13
N LEU A 194 5.76 0.50 -20.36
CA LEU A 194 6.45 1.71 -20.77
C LEU A 194 5.53 2.95 -20.79
N VAL A 195 4.20 2.75 -20.81
CA VAL A 195 3.20 3.83 -20.91
C VAL A 195 2.51 4.16 -19.58
N ALA A 196 3.00 3.59 -18.46
CA ALA A 196 2.38 3.75 -17.14
C ALA A 196 2.17 5.24 -16.76
N ILE A 197 3.18 6.06 -16.90
CA ILE A 197 3.13 7.50 -16.55
C ILE A 197 2.09 8.23 -17.39
N ARG A 198 2.01 7.96 -18.72
CA ARG A 198 0.97 8.55 -19.59
C ARG A 198 -0.43 8.14 -19.15
N ARG A 199 -0.61 6.87 -18.74
CA ARG A 199 -1.89 6.36 -18.23
C ARG A 199 -2.30 7.04 -16.93
N VAL A 200 -1.38 7.18 -15.96
CA VAL A 200 -1.66 7.91 -14.72
C VAL A 200 -2.07 9.34 -15.01
N ARG A 201 -1.36 10.03 -15.89
CA ARG A 201 -1.72 11.40 -16.31
C ARG A 201 -3.12 11.50 -16.93
N SER A 202 -3.50 10.52 -17.77
CA SER A 202 -4.83 10.50 -18.40
C SER A 202 -5.98 10.29 -17.40
N LEU A 203 -5.68 9.81 -16.22
CA LEU A 203 -6.61 9.64 -15.10
C LEU A 203 -6.59 10.84 -14.14
N ALA A 204 -5.75 11.89 -14.38
CA ALA A 204 -5.36 12.82 -13.31
C ALA A 204 -5.00 12.09 -12.02
N GLY A 205 -4.34 10.92 -12.17
CA GLY A 205 -3.99 10.04 -11.06
C GLY A 205 -2.86 10.62 -10.22
N HIS A 206 -2.84 10.26 -8.96
CA HIS A 206 -2.00 10.85 -7.93
C HIS A 206 -0.75 10.03 -7.60
N ALA A 207 -0.66 8.76 -8.08
CA ALA A 207 0.48 7.88 -7.82
C ALA A 207 0.66 6.80 -8.90
N VAL A 208 1.88 6.27 -9.00
CA VAL A 208 2.17 5.03 -9.75
C VAL A 208 2.83 4.01 -8.83
N LEU A 209 2.33 2.77 -8.89
CA LEU A 209 2.79 1.65 -8.08
C LEU A 209 3.41 0.58 -9.01
N PRO A 210 4.69 0.73 -9.40
CA PRO A 210 5.32 -0.21 -10.31
C PRO A 210 5.84 -1.44 -9.57
N HIS A 211 5.79 -2.61 -10.22
CA HIS A 211 6.64 -3.72 -9.79
C HIS A 211 8.10 -3.23 -9.69
N TRP A 212 8.82 -3.61 -8.64
CA TRP A 212 10.15 -3.09 -8.32
C TRP A 212 11.16 -3.19 -9.48
N ALA A 213 11.02 -4.20 -10.35
CA ALA A 213 11.95 -4.43 -11.45
C ALA A 213 11.88 -3.35 -12.54
N ILE A 214 10.71 -2.71 -12.73
CA ILE A 214 10.54 -1.63 -13.72
C ILE A 214 10.73 -0.23 -13.13
N ALA A 215 10.79 -0.11 -11.81
CA ALA A 215 11.01 1.14 -11.09
C ALA A 215 12.50 1.54 -11.12
N SER A 216 13.05 1.81 -12.30
CA SER A 216 14.42 2.30 -12.47
C SER A 216 14.52 3.80 -12.15
N ARG A 217 15.74 4.30 -11.89
CA ARG A 217 15.99 5.74 -11.70
C ARG A 217 15.44 6.59 -12.86
N GLY A 218 15.52 6.09 -14.10
CA GLY A 218 14.96 6.77 -15.28
C GLY A 218 13.44 6.81 -15.25
N PHE A 219 12.77 5.73 -14.80
CA PHE A 219 11.32 5.67 -14.62
C PHE A 219 10.88 6.67 -13.55
N ILE A 220 11.54 6.65 -12.38
CA ILE A 220 11.24 7.54 -11.25
C ILE A 220 11.36 9.01 -11.68
N ARG A 221 12.47 9.40 -12.28
CA ARG A 221 12.67 10.78 -12.78
C ARG A 221 11.59 11.21 -13.78
N ARG A 222 11.16 10.30 -14.67
CA ARG A 222 10.05 10.62 -15.61
C ARG A 222 8.72 10.81 -14.89
N ALA A 223 8.43 10.02 -13.85
CA ALA A 223 7.22 10.19 -13.04
C ALA A 223 7.26 11.54 -12.30
N HIS A 224 8.37 11.86 -11.66
CA HIS A 224 8.57 13.10 -10.90
C HIS A 224 8.48 14.36 -11.78
N LYS A 225 8.93 14.32 -13.05
CA LYS A 225 8.72 15.43 -14.01
C LYS A 225 7.23 15.80 -14.19
N HIS A 226 6.32 14.89 -13.83
CA HIS A 226 4.88 15.10 -13.87
C HIS A 226 4.25 15.15 -12.47
N SER A 227 5.07 15.33 -11.42
CA SER A 227 4.64 15.35 -10.01
C SER A 227 3.89 14.07 -9.60
N ILE A 228 4.23 12.92 -10.17
CA ILE A 228 3.64 11.61 -9.85
C ILE A 228 4.58 10.87 -8.90
N PRO A 229 4.20 10.65 -7.63
CA PRO A 229 4.93 9.81 -6.69
C PRO A 229 5.00 8.36 -7.13
N VAL A 230 6.09 7.69 -6.73
CA VAL A 230 6.41 6.31 -7.13
C VAL A 230 6.56 5.42 -5.90
N PHE A 231 5.74 4.36 -5.81
CA PHE A 231 5.71 3.39 -4.71
C PHE A 231 5.93 1.96 -5.25
N PRO A 232 7.16 1.48 -5.42
CA PRO A 232 7.42 0.15 -5.94
C PRO A 232 6.99 -0.97 -4.96
N TRP A 233 6.50 -2.09 -5.52
CA TRP A 233 6.05 -3.28 -4.80
C TRP A 233 6.59 -4.59 -5.41
N ALA A 234 6.63 -5.74 -4.69
CA ALA A 234 6.94 -5.74 -3.28
C ALA A 234 8.46 -5.79 -3.12
N VAL A 235 9.02 -4.93 -2.28
CA VAL A 235 10.46 -4.84 -2.06
C VAL A 235 10.79 -5.33 -0.66
N ASP A 236 11.35 -6.55 -0.53
CA ASP A 236 11.50 -7.25 0.74
C ASP A 236 12.95 -7.41 1.21
N GLN A 237 13.91 -7.30 0.28
CA GLN A 237 15.32 -7.46 0.59
C GLN A 237 15.96 -6.12 1.00
N PRO A 238 16.68 -6.03 2.14
CA PRO A 238 17.26 -4.77 2.61
C PRO A 238 18.14 -4.05 1.58
N ALA A 239 19.04 -4.77 0.90
CA ALA A 239 19.87 -4.18 -0.14
C ALA A 239 19.07 -3.59 -1.31
N ARG A 240 17.92 -4.21 -1.66
CA ARG A 240 17.01 -3.67 -2.67
C ARG A 240 16.24 -2.46 -2.16
N MET A 241 15.85 -2.45 -0.87
CA MET A 241 15.24 -1.27 -0.23
C MET A 241 16.18 -0.08 -0.28
N GLU A 242 17.44 -0.24 0.16
CA GLU A 242 18.48 0.79 0.11
C GLU A 242 18.68 1.33 -1.32
N ARG A 243 18.78 0.43 -2.30
CA ARG A 243 18.90 0.81 -3.70
C ARG A 243 17.71 1.64 -4.18
N LYS A 244 16.46 1.24 -3.87
CA LYS A 244 15.26 1.98 -4.27
C LYS A 244 15.19 3.35 -3.62
N ILE A 245 15.58 3.46 -2.36
CA ILE A 245 15.70 4.74 -1.65
C ILE A 245 16.74 5.64 -2.34
N ALA A 246 17.91 5.10 -2.69
CA ALA A 246 18.94 5.83 -3.42
C ALA A 246 18.53 6.20 -4.86
N GLU A 247 17.64 5.45 -5.48
CA GLU A 247 17.04 5.76 -6.79
C GLU A 247 15.99 6.88 -6.70
N GLY A 248 15.51 7.25 -5.48
CA GLY A 248 14.65 8.40 -5.22
C GLY A 248 13.16 8.08 -5.21
N VAL A 249 12.73 6.89 -4.78
CA VAL A 249 11.31 6.55 -4.61
C VAL A 249 10.68 7.34 -3.47
N ASP A 250 9.37 7.59 -3.55
CA ASP A 250 8.60 8.33 -2.54
C ASP A 250 8.15 7.45 -1.37
N GLY A 251 8.15 6.15 -1.57
CA GLY A 251 7.89 5.13 -0.56
C GLY A 251 8.14 3.75 -1.12
N ILE A 252 8.04 2.75 -0.28
CA ILE A 252 8.22 1.34 -0.63
C ILE A 252 7.07 0.54 -0.05
N ILE A 253 6.47 -0.32 -0.87
CA ILE A 253 5.48 -1.31 -0.46
C ILE A 253 6.20 -2.63 -0.22
N THR A 254 6.12 -3.17 1.02
CA THR A 254 6.89 -4.34 1.48
C THR A 254 6.09 -5.28 2.37
N ASN A 255 6.41 -6.57 2.31
CA ASN A 255 5.89 -7.58 3.24
C ASN A 255 6.58 -7.52 4.63
N TYR A 256 7.69 -6.77 4.75
CA TYR A 256 8.51 -6.69 5.97
C TYR A 256 8.72 -5.23 6.41
N PRO A 257 7.68 -4.54 6.91
CA PRO A 257 7.80 -3.13 7.29
C PRO A 257 8.86 -2.86 8.35
N GLY A 258 9.10 -3.78 9.29
CA GLY A 258 10.18 -3.63 10.28
C GLY A 258 11.58 -3.59 9.66
N ARG A 259 11.83 -4.37 8.60
CA ARG A 259 13.09 -4.30 7.85
C ARG A 259 13.25 -2.96 7.17
N LEU A 260 12.18 -2.46 6.56
CA LEU A 260 12.22 -1.17 5.86
C LEU A 260 12.43 0.00 6.83
N THR A 261 11.81 -0.02 8.00
CA THR A 261 12.06 0.96 9.06
C THR A 261 13.56 1.00 9.40
N GLY A 262 14.17 -0.14 9.69
CA GLY A 262 15.61 -0.20 9.99
C GLY A 262 16.50 0.27 8.83
N VAL A 263 16.10 0.05 7.58
CA VAL A 263 16.82 0.59 6.40
C VAL A 263 16.69 2.11 6.32
N ILE A 264 15.47 2.65 6.49
CA ILE A 264 15.21 4.09 6.45
C ILE A 264 16.02 4.81 7.54
N ASP A 265 16.03 4.27 8.76
CA ASP A 265 16.75 4.86 9.89
C ASP A 265 18.26 4.93 9.61
N ARG A 266 18.88 3.84 9.11
CA ARG A 266 20.30 3.83 8.73
C ARG A 266 20.63 4.85 7.66
N VAL A 267 19.86 4.89 6.58
CA VAL A 267 20.09 5.82 5.46
C VAL A 267 19.89 7.26 5.89
N SER A 268 18.96 7.53 6.81
CA SER A 268 18.71 8.86 7.36
C SER A 268 19.85 9.34 8.24
N SER A 269 20.40 8.47 9.11
CA SER A 269 21.55 8.78 9.97
C SER A 269 22.79 9.10 9.13
N GLN A 270 23.10 8.31 8.11
CA GLN A 270 24.23 8.57 7.20
C GLN A 270 24.11 9.93 6.49
N LYS A 271 22.90 10.33 6.05
CA LYS A 271 22.70 11.65 5.44
C LYS A 271 22.93 12.81 6.41
N ILE A 272 22.62 12.64 7.68
CA ILE A 272 22.84 13.66 8.72
C ILE A 272 24.35 13.82 8.97
N GLU A 273 25.10 12.73 9.05
CA GLU A 273 26.55 12.74 9.25
C GLU A 273 27.27 13.45 8.10
N VAL A 274 26.95 13.12 6.84
CA VAL A 274 27.56 13.78 5.66
C VAL A 274 27.27 15.28 5.66
N ARG A 275 26.05 15.70 6.01
CA ARG A 275 25.70 17.13 6.09
C ARG A 275 26.41 17.86 7.23
N SER A 276 26.66 17.20 8.37
CA SER A 276 27.41 17.79 9.47
C SER A 276 28.89 17.97 9.10
N TRP A 277 29.49 17.04 8.36
CA TRP A 277 30.83 17.12 7.82
C TRP A 277 31.01 18.26 6.81
N GLU A 278 30.13 18.37 5.81
CA GLU A 278 30.18 19.47 4.82
C GLU A 278 30.00 20.86 5.48
N TRP A 279 29.29 20.90 6.64
CA TRP A 279 29.07 22.14 7.38
C TRP A 279 30.33 22.56 8.19
N THR A 280 31.09 21.59 8.74
CA THR A 280 32.35 21.81 9.45
C THR A 280 33.47 22.18 8.48
N GLU A 281 33.60 21.53 7.32
CA GLU A 281 34.61 21.87 6.32
C GLU A 281 34.40 23.29 5.71
N LYS A 282 33.17 23.73 5.49
CA LYS A 282 32.83 25.06 4.94
C LYS A 282 33.05 26.21 5.92
N ARG A 283 33.27 25.94 7.21
CA ARG A 283 33.50 26.96 8.26
C ARG A 283 34.93 27.02 8.77
N GLY A 284 35.85 26.17 8.29
CA GLY A 284 37.27 26.27 8.57
C GLY A 284 37.59 26.31 10.07
N PHE A 285 37.27 25.25 10.82
CA PHE A 285 37.80 24.99 12.15
C PHE A 285 38.73 23.78 12.09
#